data_a14c9245f04226b62eb3f88fc49c40bd
#
_entry.id   a14c9245f04226b62eb3f88fc49c40bd
#
_cell.length_a   1.000
_cell.length_b   1.000
_cell.length_c   1.000
_cell.angle_alpha   90.00
_cell.angle_beta   90.00
_cell.angle_gamma   90.00
#
_symmetry.space_group_name_H-M   'P 1'
#
loop_
_entity.id
_entity.type
_entity.pdbx_description
1 polymer ?
#
loop_
_entity_poly.entity_id
_entity_poly.type
_entity_poly.pdbx_seq_one_letter_code
_entity_poly.pdbx_strand_id
1 'polypeptide(L)'
;MIGSLTFGDYKKLIKSKQIITSHNAEKRIQPSSMDLTLSNECYELKYSFLSPTDRIRNKLKKLSIKKYNLSNGLVFKKNKTYLVKLNEKLNLKTTIKGKCNPKSSTGRLDIFCRTILDKSNEYEKIPHKYKGEMFLEITCKSFNIKFHEGDSLNQMRLVYNNNIYLNDKDLVKINKTKKLCFSNKKAIFENGLKLTIDLSNDKTICAYRSKINAPLVYFSKNKFHKYKKYWEPIKPKNKSLIIKKNNFYILKSKEKICIPPNLAGEMIPYDTGIGDFRVHYAGFFDPGFGYSMGSFAVLELKTHEVDFIIEDGQTIARIQYEKLNKSSSMLYGKKINSNYQNQQLALSKHFY
;
A
#
# COMPACT_ATOMS: atom_id res chain seq x y z
N MET A 1 -11.55 -13.89 -20.27
CA MET A 1 -10.36 -13.24 -19.72
C MET A 1 -10.29 -13.57 -18.23
N ILE A 2 -9.11 -13.81 -17.71
CA ILE A 2 -8.86 -14.16 -16.31
C ILE A 2 -7.57 -13.45 -15.89
N GLY A 3 -7.52 -12.92 -14.66
CA GLY A 3 -6.33 -12.27 -14.10
C GLY A 3 -6.46 -10.77 -13.92
N SER A 4 -5.41 -10.17 -13.37
CA SER A 4 -5.40 -8.74 -13.03
C SER A 4 -5.40 -7.87 -14.28
N LEU A 5 -6.17 -6.78 -14.22
CA LEU A 5 -6.32 -5.82 -15.30
C LEU A 5 -5.03 -5.02 -15.49
N THR A 6 -4.78 -4.64 -16.73
CA THR A 6 -3.62 -3.84 -17.11
C THR A 6 -4.02 -2.41 -17.47
N PHE A 7 -3.02 -1.54 -17.64
CA PHE A 7 -3.20 -0.14 -18.03
C PHE A 7 -4.27 0.07 -19.11
N GLY A 8 -4.21 -0.70 -20.21
CA GLY A 8 -5.18 -0.57 -21.31
C GLY A 8 -6.60 -0.98 -20.95
N ASP A 9 -6.77 -1.87 -19.96
CA ASP A 9 -8.09 -2.29 -19.51
C ASP A 9 -8.74 -1.19 -18.66
N TYR A 10 -7.99 -0.52 -17.78
CA TYR A 10 -8.49 0.64 -17.03
C TYR A 10 -8.95 1.78 -17.95
N LYS A 11 -8.20 2.08 -19.04
CA LYS A 11 -8.66 3.05 -20.04
C LYS A 11 -10.00 2.66 -20.65
N LYS A 12 -10.20 1.37 -20.96
CA LYS A 12 -11.48 0.86 -21.47
C LYS A 12 -12.60 0.99 -20.46
N LEU A 13 -12.33 0.71 -19.17
CA LEU A 13 -13.33 0.84 -18.11
C LEU A 13 -13.75 2.29 -17.86
N ILE A 14 -12.82 3.23 -17.97
CA ILE A 14 -13.15 4.68 -17.90
C ILE A 14 -13.99 5.09 -19.10
N LYS A 15 -13.57 4.72 -20.32
CA LYS A 15 -14.31 5.03 -21.55
C LYS A 15 -15.75 4.47 -21.52
N SER A 16 -15.94 3.27 -21.00
CA SER A 16 -17.25 2.61 -20.86
C SER A 16 -18.03 3.01 -19.59
N LYS A 17 -17.56 4.02 -18.84
CA LYS A 17 -18.18 4.52 -17.60
C LYS A 17 -18.39 3.44 -16.52
N GLN A 18 -17.59 2.37 -16.54
CA GLN A 18 -17.52 1.40 -15.45
C GLN A 18 -16.67 1.92 -14.28
N ILE A 19 -15.69 2.77 -14.57
CA ILE A 19 -15.04 3.67 -13.61
C ILE A 19 -15.43 5.08 -13.99
N ILE A 20 -16.14 5.76 -13.10
CA ILE A 20 -16.58 7.14 -13.25
C ILE A 20 -15.64 7.98 -12.38
N THR A 21 -14.96 8.94 -12.99
CA THR A 21 -13.95 9.76 -12.31
C THR A 21 -13.84 11.13 -12.97
N SER A 22 -13.19 12.08 -12.29
CA SER A 22 -12.93 13.44 -12.80
C SER A 22 -11.88 13.46 -13.92
N HIS A 23 -11.66 14.61 -14.51
CA HIS A 23 -10.65 14.85 -15.53
C HIS A 23 -9.25 14.40 -15.13
N ASN A 24 -8.40 14.05 -16.11
CA ASN A 24 -7.03 13.55 -15.94
C ASN A 24 -6.89 12.15 -15.29
N ALA A 25 -7.92 11.32 -15.34
CA ALA A 25 -7.89 9.96 -14.81
C ALA A 25 -6.74 9.10 -15.39
N GLU A 26 -6.37 9.29 -16.65
CA GLU A 26 -5.31 8.50 -17.31
C GLU A 26 -3.96 8.63 -16.62
N LYS A 27 -3.63 9.80 -16.06
CA LYS A 27 -2.36 10.03 -15.31
C LYS A 27 -2.29 9.22 -14.01
N ARG A 28 -3.42 8.71 -13.53
CA ARG A 28 -3.53 7.93 -12.30
C ARG A 28 -3.56 6.43 -12.53
N ILE A 29 -3.63 5.99 -13.79
CA ILE A 29 -3.55 4.58 -14.14
C ILE A 29 -2.10 4.14 -14.07
N GLN A 30 -1.86 3.09 -13.29
CA GLN A 30 -0.59 2.43 -13.11
C GLN A 30 -0.53 1.16 -14.01
N PRO A 31 0.60 0.45 -14.12
CA PRO A 31 0.70 -0.72 -14.99
C PRO A 31 -0.37 -1.80 -14.75
N SER A 32 -0.82 -1.98 -13.51
CA SER A 32 -1.82 -2.99 -13.12
C SER A 32 -2.70 -2.53 -11.94
N SER A 33 -2.79 -1.23 -11.73
CA SER A 33 -3.63 -0.63 -10.68
C SER A 33 -4.09 0.77 -11.10
N MET A 34 -4.93 1.40 -10.32
CA MET A 34 -5.34 2.79 -10.48
C MET A 34 -5.31 3.50 -9.14
N ASP A 35 -4.66 4.65 -9.10
CA ASP A 35 -4.64 5.54 -7.95
C ASP A 35 -6.01 6.18 -7.73
N LEU A 36 -6.53 6.08 -6.51
CA LEU A 36 -7.79 6.69 -6.08
C LEU A 36 -7.50 8.04 -5.41
N THR A 37 -8.42 8.98 -5.53
CA THR A 37 -8.23 10.36 -5.05
C THR A 37 -9.31 10.78 -4.06
N LEU A 38 -8.90 11.57 -3.06
CA LEU A 38 -9.81 12.16 -2.10
C LEU A 38 -10.69 13.22 -2.78
N SER A 39 -11.98 13.21 -2.48
CA SER A 39 -12.86 14.33 -2.83
C SER A 39 -12.78 15.42 -1.74
N ASN A 40 -13.53 16.50 -1.93
CA ASN A 40 -13.65 17.55 -0.92
C ASN A 40 -14.53 17.15 0.28
N GLU A 41 -15.24 16.03 0.22
CA GLU A 41 -16.21 15.60 1.23
C GLU A 41 -15.55 14.71 2.28
N CYS A 42 -15.42 15.21 3.53
CA CYS A 42 -14.76 14.55 4.64
C CYS A 42 -15.60 14.60 5.91
N TYR A 43 -15.53 13.53 6.71
CA TYR A 43 -16.22 13.40 8.00
C TYR A 43 -15.24 12.95 9.07
N GLU A 44 -15.22 13.58 10.24
CA GLU A 44 -14.62 13.02 11.46
C GLU A 44 -15.58 12.03 12.09
N LEU A 45 -15.13 10.83 12.42
CA LEU A 45 -15.95 9.74 12.93
C LEU A 45 -15.78 9.54 14.43
N LYS A 46 -16.87 9.14 15.09
CA LYS A 46 -16.84 8.62 16.48
C LYS A 46 -16.13 7.27 16.56
N TYR A 47 -16.45 6.38 15.62
CA TYR A 47 -15.98 5.01 15.56
C TYR A 47 -15.72 4.59 14.11
N SER A 48 -14.79 3.66 13.93
CA SER A 48 -14.63 2.91 12.67
C SER A 48 -15.84 1.97 12.49
N PHE A 49 -16.24 1.71 11.24
CA PHE A 49 -17.39 0.85 10.95
C PHE A 49 -17.29 0.17 9.59
N LEU A 50 -18.01 -0.94 9.45
CA LEU A 50 -18.39 -1.53 8.19
C LEU A 50 -19.89 -1.38 7.96
N SER A 51 -20.35 -1.50 6.72
CA SER A 51 -21.76 -1.32 6.36
C SER A 51 -22.30 -2.53 5.60
N PRO A 52 -22.49 -3.68 6.27
CA PRO A 52 -22.88 -4.92 5.61
C PRO A 52 -24.29 -4.89 5.00
N THR A 53 -25.21 -4.18 5.58
CA THR A 53 -26.63 -4.16 5.19
C THR A 53 -27.12 -2.82 4.66
N ASP A 54 -26.41 -1.73 4.99
CA ASP A 54 -26.90 -0.36 4.74
C ASP A 54 -25.92 0.44 3.85
N ARG A 55 -26.32 1.63 3.44
CA ARG A 55 -25.46 2.59 2.78
C ARG A 55 -24.62 3.35 3.80
N ILE A 56 -23.38 3.63 3.46
CA ILE A 56 -22.45 4.42 4.27
C ILE A 56 -23.06 5.77 4.65
N ARG A 57 -23.75 6.42 3.71
CA ARG A 57 -24.39 7.72 3.95
C ARG A 57 -25.43 7.70 5.08
N ASN A 58 -26.15 6.61 5.27
CA ASN A 58 -27.08 6.45 6.40
C ASN A 58 -26.34 6.31 7.72
N LYS A 59 -25.25 5.54 7.74
CA LYS A 59 -24.41 5.41 8.94
C LYS A 59 -23.71 6.71 9.32
N LEU A 60 -23.31 7.51 8.36
CA LEU A 60 -22.71 8.82 8.61
C LEU A 60 -23.61 9.77 9.37
N LYS A 61 -24.94 9.71 9.19
CA LYS A 61 -25.90 10.52 9.97
C LYS A 61 -25.79 10.29 11.48
N LYS A 62 -25.39 9.08 11.91
CA LYS A 62 -25.27 8.69 13.31
C LYS A 62 -23.84 8.73 13.85
N LEU A 63 -22.86 8.44 12.99
CA LEU A 63 -21.47 8.20 13.40
C LEU A 63 -20.54 9.38 13.13
N SER A 64 -20.92 10.37 12.32
CA SER A 64 -20.09 11.55 12.11
C SER A 64 -20.18 12.53 13.28
N ILE A 65 -19.03 13.02 13.72
CA ILE A 65 -18.92 14.13 14.69
C ILE A 65 -19.08 15.45 13.96
N LYS A 66 -18.36 15.59 12.84
CA LYS A 66 -18.30 16.83 12.07
C LYS A 66 -18.02 16.54 10.61
N LYS A 67 -18.61 17.33 9.72
CA LYS A 67 -18.33 17.36 8.29
C LYS A 67 -17.34 18.48 7.97
N TYR A 68 -16.39 18.21 7.10
CA TYR A 68 -15.37 19.15 6.65
C TYR A 68 -15.31 19.20 5.12
N ASN A 69 -14.74 20.29 4.61
CA ASN A 69 -14.39 20.46 3.21
C ASN A 69 -12.87 20.44 3.04
N LEU A 70 -12.35 19.58 2.13
CA LEU A 70 -10.93 19.39 1.86
C LEU A 70 -10.35 20.32 0.79
N SER A 71 -11.17 21.13 0.11
CA SER A 71 -10.70 21.99 -1.00
C SER A 71 -9.54 22.92 -0.60
N ASN A 72 -9.60 23.50 0.61
CA ASN A 72 -8.54 24.35 1.16
C ASN A 72 -7.53 23.59 2.04
N GLY A 73 -7.62 22.27 2.05
CA GLY A 73 -6.84 21.38 2.90
C GLY A 73 -7.31 21.33 4.35
N LEU A 74 -7.17 20.16 4.95
CA LEU A 74 -7.53 19.88 6.34
C LEU A 74 -6.40 19.14 7.03
N VAL A 75 -6.10 19.50 8.26
CA VAL A 75 -5.15 18.76 9.10
C VAL A 75 -5.87 17.58 9.76
N PHE A 76 -5.48 16.37 9.37
CA PHE A 76 -5.91 15.15 10.04
C PHE A 76 -5.05 14.95 11.28
N LYS A 77 -5.68 15.08 12.44
CA LYS A 77 -5.01 14.93 13.74
C LYS A 77 -4.67 13.46 14.02
N LYS A 78 -3.53 13.25 14.63
CA LYS A 78 -3.07 11.91 15.05
C LYS A 78 -4.12 11.21 15.91
N ASN A 79 -4.35 9.91 15.64
CA ASN A 79 -5.33 9.04 16.31
C ASN A 79 -6.81 9.45 16.18
N LYS A 80 -7.13 10.42 15.33
CA LYS A 80 -8.51 10.71 14.94
C LYS A 80 -8.85 9.94 13.66
N THR A 81 -10.06 9.44 13.56
CA THR A 81 -10.54 8.70 12.38
C THR A 81 -11.40 9.60 11.52
N TYR A 82 -11.09 9.64 10.24
CA TYR A 82 -11.81 10.41 9.23
C TYR A 82 -12.33 9.47 8.14
N LEU A 83 -13.49 9.79 7.58
CA LEU A 83 -14.00 9.14 6.37
C LEU A 83 -14.09 10.17 5.25
N VAL A 84 -13.41 9.90 4.15
CA VAL A 84 -13.42 10.78 2.97
C VAL A 84 -14.06 10.04 1.81
N LYS A 85 -15.00 10.71 1.13
CA LYS A 85 -15.51 10.19 -0.14
C LYS A 85 -14.40 10.24 -1.18
N LEU A 86 -14.26 9.20 -1.99
CA LEU A 86 -13.35 9.21 -3.14
C LEU A 86 -14.03 9.88 -4.36
N ASN A 87 -13.20 10.45 -5.24
CA ASN A 87 -13.69 11.02 -6.48
C ASN A 87 -14.21 9.95 -7.46
N GLU A 88 -13.68 8.73 -7.33
CA GLU A 88 -14.04 7.59 -8.16
C GLU A 88 -15.36 6.97 -7.69
N LYS A 89 -16.21 6.63 -8.67
CA LYS A 89 -17.41 5.80 -8.50
C LYS A 89 -17.31 4.61 -9.43
N LEU A 90 -17.87 3.49 -9.03
CA LEU A 90 -17.85 2.26 -9.82
C LEU A 90 -19.24 1.90 -10.34
N ASN A 91 -19.26 1.28 -11.52
CA ASN A 91 -20.43 0.67 -12.15
C ASN A 91 -19.96 -0.60 -12.88
N LEU A 92 -19.46 -1.58 -12.10
CA LEU A 92 -18.78 -2.73 -12.65
C LEU A 92 -19.73 -3.79 -13.20
N LYS A 93 -19.32 -4.46 -14.28
CA LYS A 93 -19.98 -5.66 -14.81
C LYS A 93 -19.70 -6.89 -13.94
N THR A 94 -20.47 -7.97 -14.19
CA THR A 94 -20.44 -9.21 -13.41
C THR A 94 -19.09 -9.91 -13.35
N THR A 95 -18.26 -9.74 -14.35
CA THR A 95 -16.97 -10.41 -14.50
C THR A 95 -15.81 -9.70 -13.84
N ILE A 96 -16.05 -8.53 -13.24
CA ILE A 96 -15.00 -7.70 -12.64
C ILE A 96 -15.25 -7.56 -11.15
N LYS A 97 -14.22 -7.85 -10.36
CA LYS A 97 -14.10 -7.56 -8.92
C LYS A 97 -12.73 -6.96 -8.64
N GLY A 98 -12.42 -6.67 -7.40
CA GLY A 98 -11.11 -6.13 -7.09
C GLY A 98 -10.86 -5.96 -5.61
N LYS A 99 -9.75 -5.30 -5.36
CA LYS A 99 -9.34 -4.89 -4.02
C LYS A 99 -8.60 -3.56 -4.07
N CYS A 100 -8.55 -2.90 -2.94
CA CYS A 100 -7.76 -1.70 -2.75
C CYS A 100 -6.60 -1.99 -1.79
N ASN A 101 -5.58 -1.14 -1.84
CA ASN A 101 -4.48 -1.17 -0.87
C ASN A 101 -3.89 0.23 -0.72
N PRO A 102 -3.37 0.60 0.45
CA PRO A 102 -2.61 1.83 0.61
C PRO A 102 -1.44 1.90 -0.35
N LYS A 103 -1.11 3.10 -0.78
CA LYS A 103 0.12 3.33 -1.57
C LYS A 103 1.33 3.29 -0.65
N SER A 104 2.49 2.88 -1.17
CA SER A 104 3.74 2.82 -0.39
C SER A 104 4.09 4.15 0.28
N SER A 105 3.80 5.30 -0.37
CA SER A 105 4.01 6.62 0.25
C SER A 105 3.10 6.87 1.44
N THR A 106 1.92 6.29 1.46
CA THR A 106 0.94 6.36 2.55
C THR A 106 1.36 5.47 3.71
N GLY A 107 1.72 4.22 3.44
CA GLY A 107 2.21 3.29 4.45
C GLY A 107 3.43 3.82 5.19
N ARG A 108 4.41 4.36 4.46
CA ARG A 108 5.64 4.95 5.05
C ARG A 108 5.41 6.23 5.88
N LEU A 109 4.19 6.72 5.98
CA LEU A 109 3.79 7.81 6.89
C LEU A 109 2.97 7.30 8.08
N ASP A 110 2.84 5.97 8.27
CA ASP A 110 1.98 5.36 9.29
C ASP A 110 0.53 5.88 9.20
N ILE A 111 0.03 5.97 7.96
CA ILE A 111 -1.36 6.33 7.69
C ILE A 111 -2.15 5.04 7.53
N PHE A 112 -2.97 4.71 8.51
CA PHE A 112 -3.89 3.59 8.43
C PHE A 112 -5.11 4.02 7.62
N CYS A 113 -5.23 3.52 6.39
CA CYS A 113 -6.37 3.82 5.54
C CYS A 113 -6.97 2.56 4.93
N ARG A 114 -8.31 2.53 4.83
CA ARG A 114 -9.06 1.38 4.35
C ARG A 114 -10.26 1.83 3.53
N THR A 115 -10.44 1.24 2.35
CA THR A 115 -11.61 1.50 1.52
C THR A 115 -12.84 0.82 2.10
N ILE A 116 -13.95 1.56 2.18
CA ILE A 116 -15.26 1.06 2.60
C ILE A 116 -16.25 1.26 1.46
N LEU A 117 -17.07 0.26 1.23
CA LEU A 117 -18.13 0.25 0.22
C LEU A 117 -19.50 0.04 0.86
N ASP A 118 -20.54 0.51 0.17
CA ASP A 118 -21.93 0.23 0.55
C ASP A 118 -22.20 -1.29 0.54
N LYS A 119 -22.91 -1.77 1.54
CA LYS A 119 -23.34 -3.17 1.65
C LYS A 119 -22.16 -4.16 1.62
N SER A 120 -21.03 -3.78 2.24
CA SER A 120 -19.84 -4.62 2.36
C SER A 120 -19.52 -4.88 3.84
N ASN A 121 -19.19 -6.14 4.13
CA ASN A 121 -18.72 -6.60 5.43
C ASN A 121 -17.19 -6.76 5.49
N GLU A 122 -16.47 -6.33 4.45
CA GLU A 122 -15.02 -6.41 4.36
C GLU A 122 -14.44 -5.07 3.88
N TYR A 123 -13.36 -4.65 4.51
CA TYR A 123 -12.55 -3.54 4.02
C TYR A 123 -11.79 -3.94 2.75
N GLU A 124 -11.44 -2.96 1.93
CA GLU A 124 -10.57 -3.08 0.76
C GLU A 124 -11.11 -3.98 -0.37
N LYS A 125 -12.25 -4.63 -0.19
CA LYS A 125 -12.79 -5.59 -1.15
C LYS A 125 -13.86 -4.95 -2.03
N ILE A 126 -13.72 -5.14 -3.35
CA ILE A 126 -14.69 -4.66 -4.35
C ILE A 126 -15.39 -5.89 -4.93
N PRO A 127 -16.68 -6.10 -4.59
CA PRO A 127 -17.41 -7.26 -5.08
C PRO A 127 -17.76 -7.14 -6.57
N HIS A 128 -18.13 -8.25 -7.19
CA HIS A 128 -18.71 -8.26 -8.54
C HIS A 128 -19.97 -7.38 -8.61
N LYS A 129 -20.20 -6.75 -9.77
CA LYS A 129 -21.37 -5.89 -10.01
C LYS A 129 -21.46 -4.67 -9.09
N TYR A 130 -20.39 -4.33 -8.38
CA TYR A 130 -20.45 -3.17 -7.50
C TYR A 130 -20.82 -1.90 -8.29
N LYS A 131 -21.87 -1.22 -7.83
CA LYS A 131 -22.31 0.07 -8.34
C LYS A 131 -22.52 1.03 -7.18
N GLY A 132 -21.67 2.06 -7.09
CA GLY A 132 -21.79 3.01 -5.98
C GLY A 132 -20.60 3.91 -5.80
N GLU A 133 -20.66 4.69 -4.73
CA GLU A 133 -19.58 5.54 -4.23
C GLU A 133 -18.55 4.69 -3.49
N MET A 134 -17.34 5.21 -3.41
CA MET A 134 -16.26 4.64 -2.61
C MET A 134 -15.88 5.64 -1.52
N PHE A 135 -15.55 5.12 -0.35
CA PHE A 135 -15.07 5.93 0.78
C PHE A 135 -13.75 5.38 1.30
N LEU A 136 -12.92 6.27 1.80
CA LEU A 136 -11.65 5.92 2.43
C LEU A 136 -11.68 6.34 3.90
N GLU A 137 -11.59 5.36 4.79
CA GLU A 137 -11.34 5.60 6.21
C GLU A 137 -9.86 5.88 6.40
N ILE A 138 -9.51 6.93 7.14
CA ILE A 138 -8.14 7.40 7.32
C ILE A 138 -7.89 7.69 8.78
N THR A 139 -6.83 7.10 9.35
CA THR A 139 -6.32 7.41 10.69
C THR A 139 -4.81 7.61 10.62
N CYS A 140 -4.35 8.83 10.85
CA CYS A 140 -2.92 9.12 10.96
C CYS A 140 -2.40 8.64 12.32
N LYS A 141 -1.38 7.78 12.35
CA LYS A 141 -0.91 7.16 13.59
C LYS A 141 0.34 7.82 14.17
N SER A 142 1.32 8.20 13.35
CA SER A 142 2.58 8.80 13.81
C SER A 142 2.65 10.32 13.67
N PHE A 143 2.00 10.89 12.65
CA PHE A 143 2.11 12.32 12.32
C PHE A 143 0.74 12.99 12.19
N ASN A 144 0.64 14.28 12.53
CA ASN A 144 -0.44 15.11 12.00
C ASN A 144 -0.14 15.39 10.53
N ILE A 145 -1.13 15.24 9.65
CA ILE A 145 -0.91 15.37 8.20
C ILE A 145 -1.98 16.28 7.59
N LYS A 146 -1.55 17.25 6.77
CA LYS A 146 -2.47 18.07 6.00
C LYS A 146 -2.73 17.43 4.64
N PHE A 147 -3.99 17.12 4.38
CA PHE A 147 -4.49 16.61 3.09
C PHE A 147 -5.34 17.65 2.37
N HIS A 148 -5.38 17.53 1.04
CA HIS A 148 -6.22 18.31 0.16
C HIS A 148 -7.08 17.39 -0.73
N GLU A 149 -8.11 17.94 -1.29
CA GLU A 149 -8.82 17.31 -2.40
C GLU A 149 -7.83 16.95 -3.51
N GLY A 150 -8.02 15.76 -4.11
CA GLY A 150 -7.11 15.24 -5.14
C GLY A 150 -5.90 14.46 -4.62
N ASP A 151 -5.57 14.51 -3.33
CA ASP A 151 -4.51 13.68 -2.76
C ASP A 151 -4.86 12.18 -2.91
N SER A 152 -3.84 11.37 -3.21
CA SER A 152 -4.00 9.94 -3.47
C SER A 152 -3.27 9.09 -2.43
N LEU A 153 -4.05 8.44 -1.56
CA LEU A 153 -3.53 7.60 -0.47
C LEU A 153 -3.66 6.11 -0.76
N ASN A 154 -4.64 5.74 -1.59
CA ASN A 154 -5.00 4.35 -1.85
C ASN A 154 -4.98 4.08 -3.35
N GLN A 155 -4.86 2.81 -3.73
CA GLN A 155 -4.87 2.33 -5.10
C GLN A 155 -5.78 1.13 -5.24
N MET A 156 -6.39 0.98 -6.40
CA MET A 156 -7.34 -0.08 -6.72
C MET A 156 -6.75 -1.02 -7.76
N ARG A 157 -6.80 -2.33 -7.50
CA ARG A 157 -6.50 -3.39 -8.46
C ARG A 157 -7.76 -4.18 -8.78
N LEU A 158 -8.16 -4.16 -10.04
CA LEU A 158 -9.31 -4.91 -10.54
C LEU A 158 -8.84 -6.18 -11.25
N VAL A 159 -9.69 -7.20 -11.23
CA VAL A 159 -9.43 -8.50 -11.84
C VAL A 159 -10.64 -8.99 -12.63
N TYR A 160 -10.40 -9.69 -13.74
CA TYR A 160 -11.43 -10.43 -14.44
C TYR A 160 -11.65 -11.80 -13.79
N ASN A 161 -12.89 -12.10 -13.42
CA ASN A 161 -13.32 -13.34 -12.79
C ASN A 161 -12.58 -13.63 -11.48
N ASN A 162 -11.41 -14.24 -11.53
CA ASN A 162 -10.64 -14.59 -10.35
C ASN A 162 -9.17 -14.16 -10.48
N ASN A 163 -8.55 -13.85 -9.34
CA ASN A 163 -7.10 -13.74 -9.27
C ASN A 163 -6.49 -15.13 -9.51
N ILE A 164 -5.43 -15.15 -10.32
CA ILE A 164 -4.62 -16.34 -10.47
C ILE A 164 -3.31 -16.07 -9.74
N TYR A 165 -3.28 -16.46 -8.47
CA TYR A 165 -2.04 -16.50 -7.71
C TYR A 165 -1.18 -17.67 -8.18
N LEU A 166 0.10 -17.44 -8.33
CA LEU A 166 1.07 -18.46 -8.65
C LEU A 166 1.39 -19.27 -7.38
N ASN A 167 1.37 -20.60 -7.51
CA ASN A 167 1.83 -21.48 -6.46
C ASN A 167 3.36 -21.52 -6.38
N ASP A 168 3.92 -22.05 -5.30
CA ASP A 168 5.37 -22.05 -5.07
C ASP A 168 6.16 -22.83 -6.12
N LYS A 169 5.59 -23.94 -6.66
CA LYS A 169 6.21 -24.73 -7.75
C LYS A 169 6.37 -23.89 -9.02
N ASP A 170 5.34 -23.10 -9.37
CA ASP A 170 5.39 -22.18 -10.50
C ASP A 170 6.41 -21.06 -10.27
N LEU A 171 6.45 -20.49 -9.05
CA LEU A 171 7.41 -19.44 -8.69
C LEU A 171 8.86 -19.92 -8.78
N VAL A 172 9.14 -21.14 -8.30
CA VAL A 172 10.48 -21.76 -8.44
C VAL A 172 10.86 -21.93 -9.92
N LYS A 173 9.94 -22.41 -10.76
CA LYS A 173 10.20 -22.53 -12.21
C LYS A 173 10.47 -21.19 -12.87
N ILE A 174 9.64 -20.18 -12.57
CA ILE A 174 9.79 -18.83 -13.12
C ILE A 174 11.10 -18.20 -12.64
N ASN A 175 11.47 -18.37 -11.37
CA ASN A 175 12.69 -17.80 -10.82
C ASN A 175 13.98 -18.33 -11.48
N LYS A 176 13.96 -19.55 -12.06
CA LYS A 176 15.08 -20.11 -12.83
C LYS A 176 15.32 -19.35 -14.15
N THR A 177 14.26 -18.89 -14.80
CA THR A 177 14.31 -18.24 -16.11
C THR A 177 14.21 -16.71 -16.05
N LYS A 178 13.41 -16.21 -15.10
CA LYS A 178 13.14 -14.78 -14.90
C LYS A 178 13.31 -14.49 -13.41
N LYS A 179 14.51 -14.14 -12.98
CA LYS A 179 14.81 -13.90 -11.56
C LYS A 179 13.71 -13.04 -10.88
N LEU A 180 12.95 -13.64 -9.96
CA LEU A 180 11.98 -12.95 -9.12
C LEU A 180 12.64 -12.34 -7.89
N CYS A 181 13.80 -12.87 -7.52
CA CYS A 181 14.58 -12.47 -6.35
C CYS A 181 16.06 -12.40 -6.70
N PHE A 182 16.70 -11.31 -6.33
CA PHE A 182 18.14 -11.09 -6.42
C PHE A 182 18.68 -11.05 -4.99
N SER A 183 19.26 -12.14 -4.55
CA SER A 183 19.83 -12.30 -3.21
C SER A 183 21.10 -13.14 -3.33
N ASN A 184 22.05 -12.94 -2.40
CA ASN A 184 23.24 -13.79 -2.27
C ASN A 184 22.90 -15.19 -1.72
N LYS A 185 21.71 -15.37 -1.15
CA LYS A 185 21.18 -16.65 -0.68
C LYS A 185 20.08 -17.15 -1.63
N LYS A 186 19.83 -18.46 -1.61
CA LYS A 186 18.73 -19.06 -2.37
C LYS A 186 17.39 -18.47 -1.96
N ALA A 187 16.60 -18.04 -2.94
CA ALA A 187 15.23 -17.56 -2.70
C ALA A 187 14.36 -18.69 -2.13
N ILE A 188 13.57 -18.39 -1.11
CA ILE A 188 12.66 -19.33 -0.44
C ILE A 188 11.24 -18.99 -0.85
N PHE A 189 10.54 -19.95 -1.44
CA PHE A 189 9.14 -19.86 -1.81
C PHE A 189 8.32 -20.78 -0.93
N GLU A 190 7.47 -20.18 -0.10
CA GLU A 190 6.56 -20.85 0.83
C GLU A 190 5.35 -19.95 1.02
N ASN A 191 4.25 -20.28 0.38
CA ASN A 191 3.09 -19.41 0.19
C ASN A 191 3.46 -18.03 -0.41
N GLY A 192 4.37 -18.04 -1.41
CA GLY A 192 4.98 -16.88 -2.02
C GLY A 192 6.47 -16.72 -1.70
N LEU A 193 7.09 -15.66 -2.20
CA LEU A 193 8.50 -15.34 -1.93
C LEU A 193 8.65 -14.79 -0.51
N LYS A 194 9.39 -15.49 0.34
CA LYS A 194 9.74 -14.99 1.69
C LYS A 194 10.67 -13.78 1.62
N LEU A 195 10.38 -12.79 2.44
CA LEU A 195 11.24 -11.63 2.66
C LEU A 195 11.77 -11.65 4.10
N THR A 196 13.07 -11.43 4.23
CA THR A 196 13.78 -11.39 5.52
C THR A 196 14.33 -10.00 5.80
N ILE A 197 14.53 -9.71 7.08
CA ILE A 197 15.02 -8.40 7.51
C ILE A 197 16.54 -8.32 7.37
N ASP A 198 17.05 -7.13 7.00
CA ASP A 198 18.47 -6.85 6.86
C ASP A 198 19.00 -6.05 8.06
N LEU A 199 19.60 -6.75 9.01
CA LEU A 199 20.32 -6.19 10.16
C LEU A 199 21.78 -6.65 10.19
N SER A 200 22.33 -7.02 9.04
CA SER A 200 23.64 -7.70 8.92
C SER A 200 24.84 -6.83 9.29
N ASN A 201 24.70 -5.50 9.31
CA ASN A 201 25.81 -4.57 9.52
C ASN A 201 25.50 -3.55 10.62
N ASP A 202 26.12 -3.71 11.78
CA ASP A 202 25.96 -2.86 12.95
C ASP A 202 26.48 -1.41 12.77
N LYS A 203 27.24 -1.15 11.70
CA LYS A 203 27.79 0.19 11.41
C LYS A 203 26.85 1.04 10.53
N THR A 204 25.88 0.42 9.84
CA THR A 204 24.97 1.12 8.91
C THR A 204 23.59 1.34 9.50
N ILE A 205 22.89 2.36 9.01
CA ILE A 205 21.48 2.60 9.36
C ILE A 205 20.64 1.44 8.78
N CYS A 206 19.97 0.69 9.67
CA CYS A 206 19.08 -0.42 9.30
C CYS A 206 17.60 -0.03 9.34
N ALA A 207 17.25 1.00 10.11
CA ALA A 207 15.87 1.42 10.30
C ALA A 207 15.75 2.92 10.51
N TYR A 208 14.52 3.42 10.31
CA TYR A 208 14.09 4.73 10.78
C TYR A 208 12.90 4.55 11.71
N ARG A 209 12.93 5.19 12.88
CA ARG A 209 11.82 5.26 13.84
C ARG A 209 11.13 6.61 13.76
N SER A 210 9.79 6.64 13.75
CA SER A 210 9.05 7.89 13.79
C SER A 210 9.21 8.61 15.13
N LYS A 211 9.43 9.92 15.10
CA LYS A 211 9.50 10.77 16.31
C LYS A 211 8.09 11.09 16.83
N ILE A 212 7.92 11.11 18.15
CA ILE A 212 6.62 11.35 18.80
C ILE A 212 6.14 12.79 18.54
N ASN A 213 7.01 13.79 18.70
CA ASN A 213 6.71 15.22 18.56
C ASN A 213 7.16 15.78 17.21
N ALA A 214 6.86 15.07 16.13
CA ALA A 214 7.19 15.52 14.80
C ALA A 214 6.30 16.69 14.34
N PRO A 215 6.81 17.62 13.53
CA PRO A 215 6.02 18.69 12.94
C PRO A 215 4.91 18.17 12.00
N LEU A 216 4.03 19.09 11.55
CA LEU A 216 3.00 18.81 10.58
C LEU A 216 3.61 18.34 9.24
N VAL A 217 3.07 17.26 8.67
CA VAL A 217 3.42 16.81 7.31
C VAL A 217 2.42 17.38 6.31
N TYR A 218 2.92 17.97 5.23
CA TYR A 218 2.12 18.40 4.09
C TYR A 218 2.16 17.32 3.00
N PHE A 219 1.08 16.57 2.84
CA PHE A 219 1.05 15.39 1.96
C PHE A 219 1.22 15.73 0.46
N SER A 220 0.74 16.88 0.02
CA SER A 220 0.89 17.35 -1.37
C SER A 220 2.31 17.77 -1.74
N LYS A 221 3.23 17.93 -0.76
CA LYS A 221 4.60 18.41 -0.99
C LYS A 221 5.62 17.27 -0.97
N ASN A 222 6.21 16.97 -2.13
CA ASN A 222 7.29 15.99 -2.26
C ASN A 222 8.65 16.62 -1.95
N LYS A 223 9.59 15.84 -1.35
CA LYS A 223 10.96 16.30 -0.99
C LYS A 223 10.96 17.67 -0.31
N PHE A 224 10.04 17.86 0.63
CA PHE A 224 9.86 19.13 1.32
C PHE A 224 10.31 19.08 2.79
N HIS A 225 10.18 17.92 3.41
CA HIS A 225 10.41 17.76 4.84
C HIS A 225 11.83 17.23 5.12
N LYS A 226 12.61 17.94 5.94
CA LYS A 226 13.90 17.44 6.44
C LYS A 226 13.68 16.21 7.32
N TYR A 227 14.08 15.01 6.87
CA TYR A 227 13.76 13.75 7.55
C TYR A 227 14.17 13.74 9.03
N LYS A 228 15.30 14.34 9.39
CA LYS A 228 15.80 14.40 10.77
C LYS A 228 14.82 15.05 11.77
N LYS A 229 13.87 15.87 11.32
CA LYS A 229 12.81 16.43 12.18
C LYS A 229 11.70 15.42 12.50
N TYR A 230 11.55 14.38 11.69
CA TYR A 230 10.44 13.40 11.75
C TYR A 230 10.89 12.00 12.11
N TRP A 231 12.13 11.67 11.79
CA TRP A 231 12.67 10.32 11.88
C TRP A 231 13.98 10.29 12.64
N GLU A 232 14.15 9.23 13.39
CA GLU A 232 15.38 8.86 14.09
C GLU A 232 16.02 7.68 13.33
N PRO A 233 17.25 7.85 12.81
CA PRO A 233 17.98 6.75 12.21
C PRO A 233 18.49 5.78 13.31
N ILE A 234 18.36 4.48 13.07
CA ILE A 234 18.75 3.44 14.00
C ILE A 234 19.76 2.51 13.33
N LYS A 235 20.76 2.10 14.08
CA LYS A 235 21.70 1.05 13.73
C LYS A 235 21.34 -0.21 14.52
N PRO A 236 21.56 -1.42 13.99
CA PRO A 236 21.36 -2.63 14.76
C PRO A 236 22.43 -2.74 15.86
N LYS A 237 22.17 -3.59 16.83
CA LYS A 237 23.15 -3.98 17.84
C LYS A 237 23.22 -5.49 17.89
N ASN A 238 24.41 -6.05 17.67
CA ASN A 238 24.59 -7.51 17.57
C ASN A 238 23.63 -8.15 16.55
N LYS A 239 23.48 -7.53 15.37
CA LYS A 239 22.56 -7.99 14.30
C LYS A 239 21.10 -8.12 14.75
N SER A 240 20.70 -7.35 15.74
CA SER A 240 19.33 -7.34 16.27
C SER A 240 18.80 -5.91 16.44
N LEU A 241 17.50 -5.78 16.54
CA LEU A 241 16.80 -4.51 16.75
C LEU A 241 15.59 -4.72 17.66
N ILE A 242 15.46 -3.88 18.68
CA ILE A 242 14.27 -3.87 19.54
C ILE A 242 13.24 -2.95 18.92
N ILE A 243 12.09 -3.50 18.56
CA ILE A 243 10.92 -2.79 18.12
C ILE A 243 10.10 -2.44 19.36
N LYS A 244 10.09 -1.17 19.72
CA LYS A 244 9.36 -0.67 20.89
C LYS A 244 7.86 -0.61 20.62
N LYS A 245 7.06 -1.03 21.59
CA LYS A 245 5.60 -0.96 21.56
C LYS A 245 5.11 0.42 21.10
N ASN A 246 4.11 0.42 20.22
CA ASN A 246 3.47 1.62 19.66
C ASN A 246 4.39 2.56 18.85
N ASN A 247 5.67 2.24 18.66
CA ASN A 247 6.54 2.98 17.77
C ASN A 247 6.45 2.43 16.34
N PHE A 248 6.62 3.31 15.37
CA PHE A 248 6.57 2.96 13.96
C PHE A 248 7.96 2.98 13.34
N TYR A 249 8.31 1.93 12.61
CA TYR A 249 9.62 1.72 12.02
C TYR A 249 9.51 1.50 10.51
N ILE A 250 10.50 2.01 9.79
CA ILE A 250 10.75 1.72 8.38
C ILE A 250 12.04 0.92 8.29
N LEU A 251 11.97 -0.26 7.70
CA LEU A 251 13.10 -1.17 7.49
C LEU A 251 13.18 -1.59 6.02
N LYS A 252 14.17 -2.40 5.64
CA LYS A 252 14.26 -2.99 4.30
C LYS A 252 14.49 -4.50 4.37
N SER A 253 14.06 -5.18 3.32
CA SER A 253 14.35 -6.60 3.12
C SER A 253 15.83 -6.84 2.76
N LYS A 254 16.32 -8.07 2.98
CA LYS A 254 17.58 -8.54 2.41
C LYS A 254 17.46 -8.83 0.93
N GLU A 255 16.30 -9.32 0.53
CA GLU A 255 16.00 -9.68 -0.84
C GLU A 255 15.70 -8.43 -1.66
N LYS A 256 16.30 -8.36 -2.85
CA LYS A 256 15.84 -7.47 -3.91
C LYS A 256 14.83 -8.23 -4.74
N ILE A 257 13.63 -7.70 -4.85
CA ILE A 257 12.52 -8.33 -5.57
C ILE A 257 12.38 -7.79 -6.98
N CYS A 258 11.83 -8.61 -7.87
CA CYS A 258 11.51 -8.26 -9.23
C CYS A 258 10.09 -8.71 -9.58
N ILE A 259 9.33 -7.81 -10.17
CA ILE A 259 8.01 -8.13 -10.75
C ILE A 259 8.13 -8.12 -12.27
N PRO A 260 8.12 -9.28 -12.93
CA PRO A 260 8.17 -9.37 -14.38
C PRO A 260 7.01 -8.66 -15.08
N PRO A 261 7.15 -8.28 -16.37
CA PRO A 261 6.12 -7.53 -17.11
C PRO A 261 4.76 -8.22 -17.26
N ASN A 262 4.70 -9.53 -17.10
CA ASN A 262 3.49 -10.34 -17.21
C ASN A 262 2.90 -10.76 -15.85
N LEU A 263 3.46 -10.27 -14.76
CA LEU A 263 3.04 -10.54 -13.40
C LEU A 263 2.77 -9.24 -12.65
N ALA A 264 1.98 -9.34 -11.59
CA ALA A 264 1.87 -8.35 -10.54
C ALA A 264 2.19 -9.00 -9.20
N GLY A 265 2.54 -8.22 -8.20
CA GLY A 265 2.82 -8.72 -6.85
C GLY A 265 1.97 -8.04 -5.80
N GLU A 266 1.83 -8.72 -4.68
CA GLU A 266 1.22 -8.19 -3.47
C GLU A 266 2.02 -8.66 -2.26
N MET A 267 2.39 -7.72 -1.40
CA MET A 267 2.97 -8.06 -0.12
C MET A 267 1.86 -8.53 0.82
N ILE A 268 2.05 -9.70 1.39
CA ILE A 268 1.15 -10.25 2.41
C ILE A 268 1.84 -10.18 3.74
N PRO A 269 1.18 -9.63 4.76
CA PRO A 269 1.70 -9.64 6.12
C PRO A 269 2.01 -11.08 6.55
N TYR A 270 3.05 -11.24 7.31
CA TYR A 270 3.42 -12.55 7.81
C TYR A 270 2.38 -13.05 8.81
N ASP A 271 2.32 -14.39 8.96
CA ASP A 271 1.41 -15.09 9.83
C ASP A 271 1.63 -14.70 11.30
N THR A 272 0.55 -14.53 12.04
CA THR A 272 0.54 -14.17 13.47
C THR A 272 1.29 -15.18 14.36
N GLY A 273 1.59 -16.39 13.86
CA GLY A 273 2.39 -17.40 14.58
C GLY A 273 3.86 -17.04 14.81
N ILE A 274 4.37 -15.93 14.29
CA ILE A 274 5.79 -15.56 14.37
C ILE A 274 6.06 -14.34 15.27
N GLY A 275 5.03 -13.62 15.69
CA GLY A 275 5.20 -12.51 16.61
C GLY A 275 4.04 -11.54 16.58
N ASP A 276 3.96 -10.70 17.61
CA ASP A 276 2.94 -9.66 17.77
C ASP A 276 3.30 -8.37 17.02
N PHE A 277 3.95 -8.49 15.88
CA PHE A 277 4.19 -7.35 15.02
C PHE A 277 3.39 -7.47 13.73
N ARG A 278 2.84 -6.35 13.29
CA ARG A 278 2.22 -6.22 11.98
C ARG A 278 3.19 -5.51 11.05
N VAL A 279 3.43 -6.11 9.90
CA VAL A 279 3.89 -5.36 8.74
C VAL A 279 2.68 -4.60 8.24
N HIS A 280 2.61 -3.33 8.60
CA HIS A 280 1.51 -2.47 8.19
C HIS A 280 1.62 -2.16 6.70
N TYR A 281 0.46 -2.06 6.04
CA TYR A 281 0.32 -1.53 4.70
C TYR A 281 0.92 -2.40 3.59
N ALA A 282 0.53 -3.68 3.58
CA ALA A 282 0.77 -4.55 2.43
C ALA A 282 0.37 -3.82 1.13
N GLY A 283 1.31 -3.65 0.23
CA GLY A 283 1.13 -2.86 -0.99
C GLY A 283 1.10 -3.73 -2.24
N PHE A 284 0.54 -3.18 -3.31
CA PHE A 284 0.67 -3.73 -4.64
C PHE A 284 2.04 -3.39 -5.22
N PHE A 285 2.63 -4.38 -5.89
CA PHE A 285 3.79 -4.20 -6.74
C PHE A 285 3.35 -4.35 -8.19
N ASP A 286 3.53 -3.29 -8.95
CA ASP A 286 3.14 -3.28 -10.35
C ASP A 286 4.20 -3.94 -11.25
N PRO A 287 3.81 -4.44 -12.44
CA PRO A 287 4.72 -4.95 -13.45
C PRO A 287 5.88 -3.99 -13.75
N GLY A 288 7.11 -4.47 -13.68
CA GLY A 288 8.32 -3.68 -13.90
C GLY A 288 9.02 -3.21 -12.62
N PHE A 289 8.41 -3.36 -11.43
CA PHE A 289 9.10 -3.04 -10.18
C PHE A 289 10.34 -3.92 -10.01
N GLY A 290 11.51 -3.31 -9.79
CA GLY A 290 12.78 -4.00 -9.65
C GLY A 290 13.23 -4.78 -10.89
N TYR A 291 12.64 -4.52 -12.07
CA TYR A 291 12.98 -5.25 -13.30
C TYR A 291 14.44 -5.03 -13.69
N SER A 292 15.14 -6.10 -14.03
CA SER A 292 16.55 -6.28 -14.39
C SER A 292 17.56 -6.38 -13.24
N MET A 293 17.44 -5.62 -12.14
CA MET A 293 18.47 -5.62 -11.07
C MET A 293 17.89 -5.91 -9.66
N GLY A 294 16.58 -6.05 -9.57
CA GLY A 294 15.89 -6.14 -8.30
C GLY A 294 15.83 -4.80 -7.54
N SER A 295 14.84 -4.64 -6.67
CA SER A 295 14.68 -3.51 -5.77
C SER A 295 14.35 -4.01 -4.37
N PHE A 296 14.90 -3.41 -3.33
CA PHE A 296 14.56 -3.80 -1.98
C PHE A 296 13.09 -3.51 -1.68
N ALA A 297 12.43 -4.41 -0.96
CA ALA A 297 11.15 -4.11 -0.34
C ALA A 297 11.40 -3.28 0.91
N VAL A 298 10.65 -2.20 1.06
CA VAL A 298 10.63 -1.43 2.30
C VAL A 298 9.46 -1.91 3.14
N LEU A 299 9.73 -2.14 4.40
CA LEU A 299 8.85 -2.78 5.37
C LEU A 299 8.44 -1.77 6.43
N GLU A 300 7.16 -1.64 6.65
CA GLU A 300 6.57 -0.77 7.65
C GLU A 300 6.16 -1.62 8.86
N LEU A 301 6.83 -1.44 10.00
CA LEU A 301 6.72 -2.32 11.15
C LEU A 301 6.23 -1.60 12.40
N LYS A 302 5.30 -2.23 13.11
CA LYS A 302 4.78 -1.77 14.39
C LYS A 302 4.34 -2.94 15.26
N THR A 303 4.67 -2.90 16.55
CA THR A 303 4.10 -3.80 17.56
C THR A 303 3.04 -3.06 18.38
N HIS A 304 2.06 -3.78 18.88
CA HIS A 304 0.96 -3.18 19.64
C HIS A 304 0.93 -3.62 21.10
N GLU A 305 1.30 -4.86 21.39
CA GLU A 305 1.14 -5.44 22.72
C GLU A 305 2.43 -5.39 23.55
N VAL A 306 3.56 -5.79 22.97
CA VAL A 306 4.85 -5.89 23.65
C VAL A 306 5.99 -5.31 22.85
N ASP A 307 7.11 -4.97 23.51
CA ASP A 307 8.40 -4.76 22.84
C ASP A 307 8.85 -6.07 22.23
N PHE A 308 9.34 -6.03 21.01
CA PHE A 308 9.75 -7.24 20.28
C PHE A 308 11.17 -7.12 19.75
N ILE A 309 11.98 -8.15 19.95
CA ILE A 309 13.32 -8.25 19.34
C ILE A 309 13.20 -8.93 17.98
N ILE A 310 13.75 -8.30 16.94
CA ILE A 310 13.94 -8.91 15.64
C ILE A 310 15.42 -9.11 15.36
N GLU A 311 15.74 -10.22 14.68
CA GLU A 311 17.11 -10.61 14.37
C GLU A 311 17.37 -10.64 12.88
N ASP A 312 18.64 -10.53 12.50
CA ASP A 312 19.06 -10.57 11.11
C ASP A 312 18.64 -11.86 10.40
N GLY A 313 17.96 -11.71 9.28
CA GLY A 313 17.44 -12.85 8.49
C GLY A 313 16.12 -13.42 8.96
N GLN A 314 15.50 -12.85 10.01
CA GLN A 314 14.14 -13.23 10.41
C GLN A 314 13.15 -12.93 9.29
N THR A 315 12.26 -13.89 8.99
CA THR A 315 11.21 -13.69 8.00
C THR A 315 10.17 -12.72 8.52
N ILE A 316 9.76 -11.76 7.69
CA ILE A 316 8.85 -10.69 8.12
C ILE A 316 7.65 -10.48 7.20
N ALA A 317 7.76 -10.85 5.94
CA ALA A 317 6.67 -10.73 4.96
C ALA A 317 6.84 -11.74 3.83
N ARG A 318 5.82 -11.84 2.98
CA ARG A 318 5.85 -12.62 1.74
C ARG A 318 5.34 -11.77 0.58
N ILE A 319 5.83 -12.06 -0.63
CA ILE A 319 5.26 -11.54 -1.86
C ILE A 319 4.53 -12.68 -2.56
N GLN A 320 3.22 -12.53 -2.72
CA GLN A 320 2.46 -13.35 -3.65
C GLN A 320 2.48 -12.74 -5.03
N TYR A 321 2.63 -13.56 -6.04
CA TYR A 321 2.61 -13.14 -7.45
C TYR A 321 1.29 -13.57 -8.08
N GLU A 322 0.71 -12.70 -8.89
CA GLU A 322 -0.51 -12.96 -9.63
C GLU A 322 -0.31 -12.75 -11.12
N LYS A 323 -1.00 -13.54 -11.93
CA LYS A 323 -0.99 -13.40 -13.39
C LYS A 323 -1.81 -12.19 -13.81
N LEU A 324 -1.30 -11.46 -14.79
CA LEU A 324 -2.09 -10.46 -15.51
C LEU A 324 -2.96 -11.15 -16.55
N ASN A 325 -4.10 -10.52 -16.92
CA ASN A 325 -4.94 -11.00 -18.02
C ASN A 325 -4.23 -10.92 -19.39
N LYS A 326 -3.23 -10.06 -19.50
CA LYS A 326 -2.29 -9.88 -20.62
C LYS A 326 -1.06 -9.11 -20.14
N SER A 327 0.00 -9.08 -20.93
CA SER A 327 1.16 -8.26 -20.61
C SER A 327 0.82 -6.78 -20.62
N SER A 328 1.29 -6.03 -19.61
CA SER A 328 1.08 -4.59 -19.55
C SER A 328 1.92 -3.85 -20.59
N SER A 329 1.31 -2.90 -21.29
CA SER A 329 2.00 -1.99 -22.20
C SER A 329 2.82 -0.92 -21.49
N MET A 330 2.56 -0.73 -20.19
CA MET A 330 3.24 0.21 -19.30
C MET A 330 3.97 -0.56 -18.22
N LEU A 331 5.19 -0.13 -17.89
CA LEU A 331 6.00 -0.76 -16.85
C LEU A 331 6.42 0.29 -15.81
N TYR A 332 6.40 -0.12 -14.56
CA TYR A 332 6.87 0.69 -13.44
C TYR A 332 8.35 1.07 -13.63
N GLY A 333 8.68 2.34 -13.53
CA GLY A 333 10.04 2.85 -13.66
C GLY A 333 10.59 3.00 -15.10
N LYS A 334 9.84 2.63 -16.15
CA LYS A 334 10.28 2.84 -17.55
C LYS A 334 9.43 3.89 -18.28
N LYS A 335 8.12 3.78 -18.20
CA LYS A 335 7.18 4.67 -18.93
C LYS A 335 6.30 5.48 -17.97
N ILE A 336 6.33 5.14 -16.69
CA ILE A 336 5.63 5.85 -15.63
C ILE A 336 6.67 6.28 -14.60
N ASN A 337 6.63 7.56 -14.19
CA ASN A 337 7.49 8.06 -13.12
C ASN A 337 7.25 7.28 -11.85
N SER A 338 8.31 6.70 -11.30
CA SER A 338 8.27 5.90 -10.09
C SER A 338 9.07 6.57 -8.98
N ASN A 339 8.52 6.56 -7.76
CA ASN A 339 9.22 7.12 -6.60
C ASN A 339 10.22 6.12 -5.97
N TYR A 340 10.08 4.82 -6.28
CA TYR A 340 10.72 3.76 -5.49
C TYR A 340 11.41 2.68 -6.33
N GLN A 341 11.71 2.96 -7.60
CA GLN A 341 12.52 2.08 -8.42
C GLN A 341 13.99 2.10 -7.93
N ASN A 342 14.62 0.93 -7.85
CA ASN A 342 16.02 0.76 -7.39
C ASN A 342 16.29 1.35 -5.99
N GLN A 343 15.27 1.35 -5.12
CA GLN A 343 15.38 1.92 -3.79
C GLN A 343 16.28 1.08 -2.88
N GLN A 344 16.93 1.77 -1.96
CA GLN A 344 17.53 1.24 -0.74
C GLN A 344 16.54 1.37 0.44
N LEU A 345 17.02 1.48 1.67
CA LEU A 345 16.19 1.89 2.80
C LEU A 345 15.71 3.33 2.54
N ALA A 346 14.45 3.49 2.20
CA ALA A 346 13.89 4.76 1.76
C ALA A 346 12.65 5.14 2.57
N LEU A 347 12.62 6.36 3.05
CA LEU A 347 11.45 7.00 3.63
C LEU A 347 10.40 7.34 2.56
N SER A 348 9.25 7.87 2.99
CA SER A 348 8.25 8.37 2.05
C SER A 348 8.81 9.51 1.19
N LYS A 349 8.33 9.59 -0.05
CA LYS A 349 8.72 10.64 -1.04
C LYS A 349 8.62 12.09 -0.53
N HIS A 350 7.97 12.33 0.58
CA HIS A 350 7.78 13.64 1.18
C HIS A 350 9.03 14.16 1.89
N PHE A 351 9.98 13.27 2.21
CA PHE A 351 11.21 13.59 2.95
C PHE A 351 12.44 13.67 2.04
N TYR A 352 13.43 14.47 2.50
CA TYR A 352 14.78 14.57 1.95
C TYR A 352 15.80 14.61 3.10
#